data_b120b088693cf7182a2518564fa0cc9e
#
_entry.id   b120b088693cf7182a2518564fa0cc9e
#
_cell.length_a   1.000
_cell.length_b   1.000
_cell.length_c   1.000
_cell.angle_alpha   90.00
_cell.angle_beta   90.00
_cell.angle_gamma   90.00
#
_symmetry.space_group_name_H-M   'P 1'
#
loop_
_entity.id
_entity.type
_entity.pdbx_description
1 polymer ?
#
loop_
_entity_poly.entity_id
_entity_poly.type
_entity_poly.pdbx_seq_one_letter_code
_entity_poly.pdbx_strand_id
1 'polypeptide(L)'
;MESTGMQSTGQRVVITGAGSGLGRELALRYAREGARLALADINDDGLKETRQLVADAGGWSFSQRCDVRDFSQLAALAQSCEERFGGVDVLINNAGVASGGMFWDLSLEDWDFQIGINLIGVVKGCKAFMPLLLAQGNGRIINIASMAAHIQTPGMSNYNVAKAGVVALSESLLAELQPLGIKVSVVCPSFFQTNLLDSYHGPDHQSKNDMAKLLESSPISAADVADITYRESEADHFMILPHERGRLALEQKRADPQVIYQEMFKLAARRLQQG
;
A
#
# COMPACT_ATOMS: atom_id res chain seq x y z
N MET A 1 -23.83 -15.21 28.93
CA MET A 1 -22.45 -15.62 29.32
C MET A 1 -21.56 -15.25 28.17
N GLU A 2 -21.00 -14.03 28.23
CA GLU A 2 -19.98 -13.59 27.25
C GLU A 2 -18.72 -14.37 27.58
N SER A 3 -18.25 -15.13 26.60
CA SER A 3 -16.97 -15.81 26.68
C SER A 3 -15.90 -14.72 26.78
N THR A 4 -15.23 -14.63 27.92
CA THR A 4 -13.96 -13.95 28.09
C THR A 4 -12.94 -14.60 27.14
N GLY A 5 -12.98 -14.17 25.87
CA GLY A 5 -12.01 -14.59 24.87
C GLY A 5 -10.62 -14.21 25.35
N MET A 6 -9.74 -15.17 25.36
CA MET A 6 -8.30 -15.03 25.59
C MET A 6 -7.81 -13.78 24.85
N GLN A 7 -7.33 -12.79 25.59
CA GLN A 7 -6.64 -11.63 24.98
C GLN A 7 -5.41 -12.18 24.26
N SER A 8 -5.48 -12.25 22.93
CA SER A 8 -4.34 -12.55 22.10
C SER A 8 -3.25 -11.51 22.42
N THR A 9 -2.05 -11.97 22.78
CA THR A 9 -0.87 -11.12 23.02
C THR A 9 -0.22 -10.66 21.72
N GLY A 10 -0.86 -10.94 20.56
CA GLY A 10 -0.31 -10.61 19.24
C GLY A 10 -0.32 -9.13 18.92
N GLN A 11 0.48 -8.74 17.93
CA GLN A 11 0.56 -7.37 17.42
C GLN A 11 -0.81 -6.81 17.04
N ARG A 12 -1.02 -5.53 17.32
CA ARG A 12 -2.22 -4.76 16.95
C ARG A 12 -1.96 -4.08 15.60
N VAL A 13 -2.58 -4.58 14.54
CA VAL A 13 -2.26 -4.19 13.16
C VAL A 13 -3.46 -3.54 12.49
N VAL A 14 -3.25 -2.39 11.88
CA VAL A 14 -4.24 -1.67 11.07
C VAL A 14 -3.84 -1.75 9.61
N ILE A 15 -4.78 -2.10 8.73
CA ILE A 15 -4.55 -2.21 7.29
C ILE A 15 -5.64 -1.45 6.55
N THR A 16 -5.26 -0.44 5.75
CA THR A 16 -6.17 0.23 4.82
C THR A 16 -6.15 -0.47 3.45
N GLY A 17 -7.28 -0.44 2.72
CA GLY A 17 -7.43 -1.20 1.48
C GLY A 17 -7.42 -2.71 1.73
N ALA A 18 -7.98 -3.16 2.87
CA ALA A 18 -7.94 -4.55 3.31
C ALA A 18 -9.03 -5.44 2.68
N GLY A 19 -9.91 -4.89 1.85
CA GLY A 19 -11.02 -5.62 1.24
C GLY A 19 -10.60 -6.58 0.13
N SER A 20 -9.42 -6.42 -0.46
CA SER A 20 -8.96 -7.27 -1.57
C SER A 20 -7.44 -7.23 -1.75
N GLY A 21 -6.94 -7.99 -2.73
CA GLY A 21 -5.55 -7.91 -3.23
C GLY A 21 -4.50 -8.00 -2.14
N LEU A 22 -3.50 -7.11 -2.20
CA LEU A 22 -2.38 -7.10 -1.24
C LEU A 22 -2.83 -6.85 0.21
N GLY A 23 -3.81 -5.96 0.41
CA GLY A 23 -4.31 -5.67 1.75
C GLY A 23 -4.93 -6.88 2.43
N ARG A 24 -5.67 -7.71 1.68
CA ARG A 24 -6.20 -9.00 2.14
C ARG A 24 -5.08 -9.99 2.49
N GLU A 25 -4.10 -10.14 1.61
CA GLU A 25 -2.98 -11.05 1.85
C GLU A 25 -2.10 -10.62 3.04
N LEU A 26 -1.91 -9.31 3.22
CA LEU A 26 -1.27 -8.77 4.43
C LEU A 26 -2.09 -9.12 5.68
N ALA A 27 -3.41 -8.97 5.64
CA ALA A 27 -4.27 -9.36 6.76
C ALA A 27 -4.13 -10.85 7.10
N LEU A 28 -4.14 -11.72 6.10
CA LEU A 28 -3.95 -13.16 6.28
C LEU A 28 -2.54 -13.51 6.78
N ARG A 29 -1.52 -12.81 6.29
CA ARG A 29 -0.14 -13.02 6.73
C ARG A 29 0.03 -12.66 8.21
N TYR A 30 -0.46 -11.50 8.63
CA TYR A 30 -0.40 -11.09 10.04
C TYR A 30 -1.31 -11.94 10.95
N ALA A 31 -2.46 -12.41 10.45
CA ALA A 31 -3.33 -13.33 11.20
C ALA A 31 -2.63 -14.63 11.57
N ARG A 32 -1.81 -15.20 10.67
CA ARG A 32 -1.01 -16.41 10.94
C ARG A 32 0.02 -16.23 12.06
N GLU A 33 0.43 -15.01 12.33
CA GLU A 33 1.31 -14.65 13.46
C GLU A 33 0.52 -14.29 14.74
N GLY A 34 -0.79 -14.51 14.73
CA GLY A 34 -1.65 -14.23 15.88
C GLY A 34 -1.95 -12.74 16.12
N ALA A 35 -1.76 -11.88 15.11
CA ALA A 35 -2.06 -10.47 15.22
C ALA A 35 -3.57 -10.20 15.38
N ARG A 36 -3.91 -9.10 16.06
CA ARG A 36 -5.26 -8.53 16.14
C ARG A 36 -5.40 -7.46 15.07
N LEU A 37 -6.37 -7.63 14.16
CA LEU A 37 -6.45 -6.85 12.94
C LEU A 37 -7.62 -5.86 12.95
N ALA A 38 -7.32 -4.61 12.60
CA ALA A 38 -8.31 -3.60 12.22
C ALA A 38 -8.24 -3.44 10.69
N LEU A 39 -9.29 -3.87 10.00
CA LEU A 39 -9.37 -3.90 8.54
C LEU A 39 -10.21 -2.73 8.05
N ALA A 40 -9.68 -1.88 7.19
CA ALA A 40 -10.35 -0.71 6.65
C ALA A 40 -10.38 -0.73 5.12
N ASP A 41 -11.53 -0.44 4.54
CA ASP A 41 -11.75 -0.32 3.09
C ASP A 41 -13.03 0.48 2.82
N ILE A 42 -13.19 0.98 1.59
CA ILE A 42 -14.47 1.54 1.14
C ILE A 42 -15.47 0.45 0.74
N ASN A 43 -14.99 -0.77 0.46
CA ASN A 43 -15.77 -1.92 0.01
C ASN A 43 -16.14 -2.81 1.21
N ASP A 44 -17.36 -2.65 1.69
CA ASP A 44 -17.87 -3.42 2.83
C ASP A 44 -17.95 -4.93 2.57
N ASP A 45 -18.27 -5.36 1.36
CA ASP A 45 -18.37 -6.79 1.03
C ASP A 45 -16.97 -7.42 0.96
N GLY A 46 -15.99 -6.74 0.39
CA GLY A 46 -14.60 -7.15 0.44
C GLY A 46 -14.06 -7.27 1.87
N LEU A 47 -14.45 -6.33 2.76
CA LEU A 47 -14.11 -6.40 4.18
C LEU A 47 -14.74 -7.62 4.88
N LYS A 48 -16.01 -7.92 4.61
CA LYS A 48 -16.69 -9.11 5.15
C LYS A 48 -15.98 -10.39 4.74
N GLU A 49 -15.62 -10.50 3.45
CA GLU A 49 -14.89 -11.64 2.92
C GLU A 49 -13.51 -11.79 3.58
N THR A 50 -12.73 -10.71 3.66
CA THR A 50 -11.41 -10.75 4.31
C THR A 50 -11.51 -11.11 5.79
N ARG A 51 -12.51 -10.60 6.50
CA ARG A 51 -12.76 -10.98 7.90
C ARG A 51 -13.07 -12.46 8.04
N GLN A 52 -13.89 -13.02 7.15
CA GLN A 52 -14.21 -14.45 7.16
C GLN A 52 -12.95 -15.28 6.94
N LEU A 53 -12.13 -14.94 5.95
CA LEU A 53 -10.86 -15.62 5.69
C LEU A 53 -9.89 -15.55 6.87
N VAL A 54 -9.83 -14.42 7.56
CA VAL A 54 -9.04 -14.25 8.79
C VAL A 54 -9.56 -15.16 9.90
N ALA A 55 -10.88 -15.22 10.07
CA ALA A 55 -11.50 -16.08 11.07
C ALA A 55 -11.29 -17.58 10.78
N ASP A 56 -11.40 -17.99 9.52
CA ASP A 56 -11.14 -19.36 9.06
C ASP A 56 -9.69 -19.78 9.28
N ALA A 57 -8.75 -18.80 9.22
CA ALA A 57 -7.35 -19.00 9.59
C ALA A 57 -7.08 -18.95 11.11
N GLY A 58 -8.12 -18.85 11.94
CA GLY A 58 -8.01 -18.78 13.41
C GLY A 58 -7.61 -17.40 13.96
N GLY A 59 -7.62 -16.37 13.12
CA GLY A 59 -7.25 -14.99 13.49
C GLY A 59 -8.43 -14.20 14.05
N TRP A 60 -8.12 -13.05 14.65
CA TRP A 60 -9.13 -12.11 15.16
C TRP A 60 -9.06 -10.78 14.42
N SER A 61 -10.21 -10.29 13.97
CA SER A 61 -10.30 -8.99 13.30
C SER A 61 -11.63 -8.29 13.54
N PHE A 62 -11.58 -6.94 13.48
CA PHE A 62 -12.77 -6.15 13.19
C PHE A 62 -12.58 -5.38 11.88
N SER A 63 -13.66 -4.93 11.28
CA SER A 63 -13.60 -4.10 10.08
C SER A 63 -14.41 -2.83 10.24
N GLN A 64 -13.99 -1.78 9.53
CA GLN A 64 -14.66 -0.49 9.48
C GLN A 64 -14.57 0.07 8.07
N ARG A 65 -15.72 0.47 7.50
CA ARG A 65 -15.73 1.19 6.25
C ARG A 65 -14.97 2.50 6.41
N CYS A 66 -14.01 2.76 5.50
CA CYS A 66 -13.16 3.94 5.59
C CYS A 66 -12.70 4.37 4.19
N ASP A 67 -13.05 5.59 3.80
CA ASP A 67 -12.44 6.28 2.66
C ASP A 67 -11.20 7.03 3.16
N VAL A 68 -10.02 6.67 2.68
CA VAL A 68 -8.75 7.29 3.10
C VAL A 68 -8.65 8.77 2.69
N ARG A 69 -9.52 9.24 1.80
CA ARG A 69 -9.63 10.66 1.46
C ARG A 69 -10.31 11.49 2.58
N ASP A 70 -11.04 10.83 3.46
CA ASP A 70 -11.74 11.46 4.59
C ASP A 70 -10.97 11.25 5.90
N PHE A 71 -10.34 12.32 6.39
CA PHE A 71 -9.58 12.27 7.63
C PHE A 71 -10.44 11.91 8.84
N SER A 72 -11.71 12.29 8.86
CA SER A 72 -12.60 11.99 9.99
C SER A 72 -12.86 10.48 10.13
N GLN A 73 -12.94 9.75 9.02
CA GLN A 73 -13.10 8.30 9.02
C GLN A 73 -11.82 7.60 9.49
N LEU A 74 -10.64 8.07 9.10
CA LEU A 74 -9.36 7.56 9.60
C LEU A 74 -9.17 7.84 11.10
N ALA A 75 -9.56 9.02 11.57
CA ALA A 75 -9.54 9.36 12.99
C ALA A 75 -10.50 8.48 13.81
N ALA A 76 -11.70 8.21 13.30
CA ALA A 76 -12.65 7.28 13.91
C ALA A 76 -12.12 5.84 13.95
N LEU A 77 -11.38 5.40 12.91
CA LEU A 77 -10.70 4.12 12.89
C LEU A 77 -9.61 4.05 13.96
N ALA A 78 -8.80 5.10 14.11
CA ALA A 78 -7.78 5.17 15.16
C ALA A 78 -8.40 5.10 16.57
N GLN A 79 -9.50 5.83 16.80
CA GLN A 79 -10.25 5.76 18.04
C GLN A 79 -10.78 4.34 18.30
N SER A 80 -11.35 3.67 17.28
CA SER A 80 -11.81 2.27 17.40
C SER A 80 -10.68 1.31 17.78
N CYS A 81 -9.46 1.55 17.26
CA CYS A 81 -8.28 0.77 17.63
C CYS A 81 -7.85 1.01 19.08
N GLU A 82 -7.88 2.25 19.54
CA GLU A 82 -7.60 2.59 20.93
C GLU A 82 -8.59 1.91 21.90
N GLU A 83 -9.89 2.02 21.62
CA GLU A 83 -10.94 1.43 22.43
C GLU A 83 -10.88 -0.11 22.49
N ARG A 84 -10.61 -0.77 21.37
CA ARG A 84 -10.64 -2.23 21.25
C ARG A 84 -9.31 -2.92 21.54
N PHE A 85 -8.21 -2.24 21.23
CA PHE A 85 -6.85 -2.81 21.31
C PHE A 85 -6.00 -2.15 22.40
N GLY A 86 -6.35 -0.95 22.82
CA GLY A 86 -5.50 -0.12 23.70
C GLY A 86 -4.30 0.47 22.95
N GLY A 87 -4.37 0.61 21.61
CA GLY A 87 -3.33 1.22 20.79
C GLY A 87 -3.09 0.49 19.46
N VAL A 88 -1.96 0.77 18.80
CA VAL A 88 -1.58 0.21 17.51
C VAL A 88 -0.08 -0.05 17.45
N ASP A 89 0.32 -1.27 17.05
CA ASP A 89 1.74 -1.63 16.89
C ASP A 89 2.21 -1.45 15.45
N VAL A 90 1.34 -1.75 14.47
CA VAL A 90 1.66 -1.63 13.04
C VAL A 90 0.53 -0.93 12.29
N LEU A 91 0.86 0.15 11.61
CA LEU A 91 -0.02 0.83 10.65
C LEU A 91 0.44 0.49 9.23
N ILE A 92 -0.43 -0.09 8.40
CA ILE A 92 -0.16 -0.37 6.99
C ILE A 92 -1.06 0.50 6.12
N ASN A 93 -0.49 1.54 5.52
CA ASN A 93 -1.14 2.37 4.52
C ASN A 93 -1.02 1.67 3.16
N ASN A 94 -2.01 0.82 2.85
CA ASN A 94 -2.03 0.03 1.62
C ASN A 94 -3.09 0.50 0.63
N ALA A 95 -4.16 1.17 1.04
CA ALA A 95 -5.20 1.64 0.14
C ALA A 95 -4.61 2.42 -1.05
N GLY A 96 -5.06 2.06 -2.25
CA GLY A 96 -4.58 2.70 -3.48
C GLY A 96 -5.36 2.27 -4.70
N VAL A 97 -5.25 3.05 -5.77
CA VAL A 97 -5.91 2.85 -7.05
C VAL A 97 -4.92 2.91 -8.20
N ALA A 98 -5.23 2.25 -9.31
CA ALA A 98 -4.47 2.37 -10.56
C ALA A 98 -4.98 3.53 -11.40
N SER A 99 -4.10 4.09 -12.22
CA SER A 99 -4.44 5.10 -13.22
C SER A 99 -3.55 4.97 -14.45
N GLY A 100 -4.06 5.40 -15.60
CA GLY A 100 -3.29 5.44 -16.85
C GLY A 100 -3.88 6.43 -17.85
N GLY A 101 -2.98 7.03 -18.60
CA GLY A 101 -3.20 8.03 -19.64
C GLY A 101 -1.92 8.80 -19.87
N MET A 102 -1.70 9.26 -21.12
CA MET A 102 -0.59 10.18 -21.39
C MET A 102 -0.84 11.49 -20.65
N PHE A 103 0.21 12.23 -20.32
CA PHE A 103 0.11 13.42 -19.47
C PHE A 103 -0.95 14.42 -19.94
N TRP A 104 -1.06 14.60 -21.24
CA TRP A 104 -2.00 15.56 -21.86
C TRP A 104 -3.46 15.04 -21.95
N ASP A 105 -3.68 13.73 -21.74
CA ASP A 105 -5.01 13.11 -21.73
C ASP A 105 -5.61 13.05 -20.32
N LEU A 106 -4.77 13.16 -19.29
CA LEU A 106 -5.19 13.14 -17.89
C LEU A 106 -5.78 14.50 -17.49
N SER A 107 -7.04 14.52 -17.09
CA SER A 107 -7.68 15.70 -16.51
C SER A 107 -7.12 16.08 -15.14
N LEU A 108 -7.37 17.29 -14.66
CA LEU A 108 -7.02 17.69 -13.29
C LEU A 108 -7.79 16.86 -12.26
N GLU A 109 -9.01 16.43 -12.57
CA GLU A 109 -9.83 15.55 -11.74
C GLU A 109 -9.19 14.17 -11.59
N ASP A 110 -8.58 13.61 -12.67
CA ASP A 110 -7.81 12.36 -12.61
C ASP A 110 -6.59 12.52 -11.71
N TRP A 111 -5.93 13.67 -11.74
CA TRP A 111 -4.82 14.00 -10.87
C TRP A 111 -5.26 14.12 -9.41
N ASP A 112 -6.34 14.87 -9.12
CA ASP A 112 -6.86 15.06 -7.77
C ASP A 112 -7.31 13.72 -7.17
N PHE A 113 -8.00 12.90 -7.95
CA PHE A 113 -8.42 11.56 -7.53
C PHE A 113 -7.22 10.68 -7.17
N GLN A 114 -6.24 10.61 -8.06
CA GLN A 114 -5.07 9.76 -7.89
C GLN A 114 -4.18 10.21 -6.71
N ILE A 115 -3.87 11.49 -6.63
CA ILE A 115 -3.07 12.08 -5.54
C ILE A 115 -3.84 12.00 -4.23
N GLY A 116 -5.15 12.27 -4.26
CA GLY A 116 -6.02 12.24 -3.09
C GLY A 116 -6.00 10.90 -2.36
N ILE A 117 -5.98 9.79 -3.11
CA ILE A 117 -5.96 8.43 -2.55
C ILE A 117 -4.53 7.98 -2.27
N ASN A 118 -3.68 7.96 -3.33
CA ASN A 118 -2.39 7.27 -3.27
C ASN A 118 -1.27 8.02 -2.54
N LEU A 119 -1.45 9.32 -2.28
CA LEU A 119 -0.49 10.13 -1.53
C LEU A 119 -1.13 10.78 -0.31
N ILE A 120 -2.15 11.61 -0.50
CA ILE A 120 -2.77 12.34 0.62
C ILE A 120 -3.49 11.39 1.58
N GLY A 121 -4.07 10.29 1.07
CA GLY A 121 -4.63 9.22 1.89
C GLY A 121 -3.58 8.60 2.82
N VAL A 122 -2.36 8.35 2.32
CA VAL A 122 -1.24 7.87 3.14
C VAL A 122 -0.83 8.89 4.19
N VAL A 123 -0.73 10.18 3.82
CA VAL A 123 -0.45 11.28 4.78
C VAL A 123 -1.50 11.31 5.89
N LYS A 124 -2.80 11.23 5.52
CA LYS A 124 -3.91 11.23 6.47
C LYS A 124 -3.88 10.00 7.37
N GLY A 125 -3.58 8.82 6.84
CA GLY A 125 -3.38 7.60 7.62
C GLY A 125 -2.28 7.78 8.67
N CYS A 126 -1.10 8.23 8.27
CA CYS A 126 -0.01 8.52 9.20
C CYS A 126 -0.45 9.53 10.27
N LYS A 127 -1.11 10.64 9.89
CA LYS A 127 -1.56 11.66 10.85
C LYS A 127 -2.62 11.16 11.82
N ALA A 128 -3.55 10.32 11.38
CA ALA A 128 -4.63 9.82 12.24
C ALA A 128 -4.10 8.88 13.35
N PHE A 129 -3.08 8.07 13.04
CA PHE A 129 -2.50 7.12 13.99
C PHE A 129 -1.29 7.65 14.75
N MET A 130 -0.70 8.77 14.31
CA MET A 130 0.48 9.36 14.95
C MET A 130 0.32 9.62 16.45
N PRO A 131 -0.83 10.16 16.95
CA PRO A 131 -0.99 10.38 18.39
C PRO A 131 -0.85 9.08 19.22
N LEU A 132 -1.38 7.95 18.74
CA LEU A 132 -1.26 6.66 19.43
C LEU A 132 0.18 6.16 19.43
N LEU A 133 0.86 6.21 18.26
CA LEU A 133 2.25 5.78 18.14
C LEU A 133 3.21 6.61 19.00
N LEU A 134 3.02 7.94 19.02
CA LEU A 134 3.83 8.84 19.86
C LEU A 134 3.58 8.60 21.36
N ALA A 135 2.32 8.41 21.77
CA ALA A 135 2.00 8.12 23.17
C ALA A 135 2.59 6.78 23.63
N GLN A 136 2.70 5.79 22.74
CA GLN A 136 3.32 4.49 23.02
C GLN A 136 4.85 4.55 23.05
N GLY A 137 5.48 5.47 22.31
CA GLY A 137 6.94 5.54 22.13
C GLY A 137 7.52 4.35 21.38
N ASN A 138 6.69 3.59 20.67
CA ASN A 138 7.07 2.48 19.82
C ASN A 138 5.99 2.22 18.76
N GLY A 139 6.34 1.44 17.76
CA GLY A 139 5.43 1.01 16.70
C GLY A 139 6.09 1.05 15.33
N ARG A 140 5.29 0.76 14.31
CA ARG A 140 5.77 0.68 12.93
C ARG A 140 4.76 1.27 11.96
N ILE A 141 5.23 2.02 10.97
CA ILE A 141 4.46 2.48 9.82
C ILE A 141 5.01 1.78 8.58
N ILE A 142 4.12 1.14 7.81
CA ILE A 142 4.44 0.51 6.53
C ILE A 142 3.61 1.22 5.45
N ASN A 143 4.27 1.91 4.54
CA ASN A 143 3.61 2.60 3.44
C ASN A 143 3.80 1.82 2.13
N ILE A 144 2.71 1.48 1.44
CA ILE A 144 2.77 0.79 0.16
C ILE A 144 2.91 1.81 -0.97
N ALA A 145 4.14 1.94 -1.47
CA ALA A 145 4.48 2.70 -2.66
C ALA A 145 4.39 1.83 -3.94
N SER A 146 5.35 1.91 -4.82
CA SER A 146 5.48 1.11 -6.05
C SER A 146 6.86 1.30 -6.66
N MET A 147 7.31 0.37 -7.49
CA MET A 147 8.46 0.60 -8.39
C MET A 147 8.26 1.79 -9.33
N ALA A 148 7.01 2.19 -9.60
CA ALA A 148 6.67 3.43 -10.31
C ALA A 148 7.21 4.71 -9.65
N ALA A 149 7.52 4.67 -8.35
CA ALA A 149 8.23 5.74 -7.65
C ALA A 149 9.68 5.92 -8.16
N HIS A 150 10.29 4.89 -8.65
CA HIS A 150 11.69 4.84 -9.06
C HIS A 150 11.86 4.73 -10.57
N ILE A 151 11.02 3.94 -11.24
CA ILE A 151 11.03 3.72 -12.69
C ILE A 151 9.73 4.31 -13.26
N GLN A 152 9.81 5.57 -13.70
CA GLN A 152 8.64 6.35 -14.13
C GLN A 152 8.18 5.92 -15.51
N THR A 153 7.27 4.95 -15.53
CA THR A 153 6.69 4.42 -16.77
C THR A 153 5.83 5.48 -17.49
N PRO A 154 5.99 5.70 -18.79
CA PRO A 154 5.12 6.59 -19.57
C PRO A 154 3.65 6.20 -19.50
N GLY A 155 2.75 7.19 -19.55
CA GLY A 155 1.30 6.98 -19.46
C GLY A 155 0.80 6.69 -18.05
N MET A 156 1.56 7.09 -17.02
CA MET A 156 1.18 6.90 -15.60
C MET A 156 1.71 8.07 -14.74
N SER A 157 1.80 9.28 -15.28
CA SER A 157 2.49 10.39 -14.61
C SER A 157 1.92 10.74 -13.24
N ASN A 158 0.59 10.77 -13.08
CA ASN A 158 -0.08 11.02 -11.81
C ASN A 158 0.17 9.90 -10.77
N TYR A 159 0.18 8.64 -11.21
CA TYR A 159 0.53 7.50 -10.36
C TYR A 159 2.01 7.53 -9.94
N ASN A 160 2.91 7.78 -10.89
CA ASN A 160 4.35 7.89 -10.63
C ASN A 160 4.64 8.96 -9.59
N VAL A 161 4.04 10.16 -9.74
CA VAL A 161 4.18 11.28 -8.79
C VAL A 161 3.64 10.91 -7.41
N ALA A 162 2.43 10.31 -7.34
CA ALA A 162 1.86 9.89 -6.07
C ALA A 162 2.78 8.91 -5.34
N LYS A 163 3.26 7.88 -6.03
CA LYS A 163 4.10 6.84 -5.42
C LYS A 163 5.51 7.33 -5.09
N ALA A 164 6.09 8.24 -5.88
CA ALA A 164 7.33 8.94 -5.53
C ALA A 164 7.15 9.81 -4.27
N GLY A 165 6.01 10.50 -4.16
CA GLY A 165 5.64 11.26 -2.96
C GLY A 165 5.54 10.38 -1.70
N VAL A 166 5.02 9.15 -1.82
CA VAL A 166 4.97 8.19 -0.69
C VAL A 166 6.39 7.79 -0.24
N VAL A 167 7.32 7.58 -1.18
CA VAL A 167 8.73 7.29 -0.82
C VAL A 167 9.34 8.47 -0.07
N ALA A 168 9.22 9.69 -0.61
CA ALA A 168 9.76 10.91 0.03
C ALA A 168 9.13 11.16 1.41
N LEU A 169 7.81 10.96 1.56
CA LEU A 169 7.13 11.01 2.85
C LEU A 169 7.73 10.00 3.84
N SER A 170 7.93 8.76 3.38
CA SER A 170 8.44 7.69 4.24
C SER A 170 9.88 7.94 4.68
N GLU A 171 10.74 8.50 3.81
CA GLU A 171 12.11 8.93 4.17
C GLU A 171 12.10 10.05 5.22
N SER A 172 11.21 11.03 5.08
CA SER A 172 11.04 12.10 6.06
C SER A 172 10.58 11.54 7.40
N LEU A 173 9.54 10.69 7.40
CA LEU A 173 9.03 10.05 8.61
C LEU A 173 10.07 9.14 9.28
N LEU A 174 10.90 8.43 8.52
CA LEU A 174 12.00 7.63 9.07
C LEU A 174 12.94 8.52 9.90
N ALA A 175 13.37 9.65 9.34
CA ALA A 175 14.30 10.56 10.01
C ALA A 175 13.67 11.20 11.27
N GLU A 176 12.38 11.55 11.21
CA GLU A 176 11.66 12.21 12.31
C GLU A 176 11.29 11.24 13.45
N LEU A 177 10.94 9.99 13.13
CA LEU A 177 10.31 9.06 14.07
C LEU A 177 11.29 8.03 14.66
N GLN A 178 12.40 7.74 13.99
CA GLN A 178 13.40 6.79 14.51
C GLN A 178 13.94 7.17 15.90
N PRO A 179 14.23 8.46 16.20
CA PRO A 179 14.64 8.87 17.55
C PRO A 179 13.56 8.65 18.61
N LEU A 180 12.30 8.48 18.21
CA LEU A 180 11.14 8.26 19.07
C LEU A 180 10.76 6.78 19.20
N GLY A 181 11.58 5.86 18.67
CA GLY A 181 11.33 4.42 18.72
C GLY A 181 10.29 3.90 17.73
N ILE A 182 9.81 4.75 16.80
CA ILE A 182 8.82 4.37 15.79
C ILE A 182 9.54 4.06 14.48
N LYS A 183 9.32 2.86 13.96
CA LYS A 183 9.96 2.35 12.76
C LYS A 183 9.13 2.70 11.51
N VAL A 184 9.80 2.89 10.39
CA VAL A 184 9.14 3.18 9.11
C VAL A 184 9.71 2.28 8.03
N SER A 185 8.82 1.67 7.24
CA SER A 185 9.17 0.94 6.03
C SER A 185 8.35 1.44 4.85
N VAL A 186 8.96 1.47 3.67
CA VAL A 186 8.28 1.73 2.39
C VAL A 186 8.44 0.52 1.47
N VAL A 187 7.31 0.01 0.98
CA VAL A 187 7.28 -1.16 0.11
C VAL A 187 7.06 -0.70 -1.32
N CYS A 188 7.94 -1.09 -2.23
CA CYS A 188 7.89 -0.70 -3.63
C CYS A 188 7.70 -1.95 -4.54
N PRO A 189 6.50 -2.54 -4.59
CA PRO A 189 6.24 -3.66 -5.47
C PRO A 189 6.30 -3.24 -6.95
N SER A 190 6.65 -4.20 -7.83
CA SER A 190 6.39 -4.09 -9.26
C SER A 190 5.00 -4.68 -9.56
N PHE A 191 4.75 -5.08 -10.81
CA PHE A 191 3.51 -5.74 -11.18
C PHE A 191 3.40 -7.13 -10.53
N PHE A 192 2.26 -7.43 -9.94
CA PHE A 192 1.89 -8.74 -9.39
C PHE A 192 0.38 -8.88 -9.42
N GLN A 193 -0.12 -10.10 -9.43
CA GLN A 193 -1.54 -10.39 -9.54
C GLN A 193 -2.34 -9.80 -8.36
N THR A 194 -3.24 -8.86 -8.65
CA THR A 194 -4.01 -8.10 -7.67
C THR A 194 -5.27 -7.51 -8.30
N ASN A 195 -6.25 -7.16 -7.46
CA ASN A 195 -7.49 -6.48 -7.86
C ASN A 195 -7.30 -4.97 -8.15
N LEU A 196 -6.07 -4.48 -8.25
CA LEU A 196 -5.77 -3.05 -8.46
C LEU A 196 -6.47 -2.48 -9.71
N LEU A 197 -6.66 -3.30 -10.75
CA LEU A 197 -7.34 -2.90 -11.98
C LEU A 197 -8.86 -2.73 -11.85
N ASP A 198 -9.47 -3.27 -10.81
CA ASP A 198 -10.90 -3.07 -10.54
C ASP A 198 -11.18 -1.60 -10.16
N SER A 199 -10.16 -0.94 -9.60
CA SER A 199 -10.17 0.48 -9.24
C SER A 199 -9.46 1.38 -10.26
N TYR A 200 -9.25 0.88 -11.50
CA TYR A 200 -8.58 1.66 -12.54
C TYR A 200 -9.38 2.90 -12.92
N HIS A 201 -8.74 4.06 -12.89
CA HIS A 201 -9.29 5.35 -13.27
C HIS A 201 -8.40 6.03 -14.31
N GLY A 202 -9.01 6.58 -15.36
CA GLY A 202 -8.31 7.28 -16.42
C GLY A 202 -8.80 6.91 -17.83
N PRO A 203 -8.46 7.71 -18.83
CA PRO A 203 -9.00 7.60 -20.19
C PRO A 203 -8.42 6.45 -21.02
N ASP A 204 -7.26 5.92 -20.65
CA ASP A 204 -6.52 4.95 -21.46
C ASP A 204 -6.85 3.48 -21.11
N HIS A 205 -7.89 2.96 -21.79
CA HIS A 205 -8.29 1.55 -21.65
C HIS A 205 -7.25 0.56 -22.20
N GLN A 206 -6.41 0.97 -23.16
CA GLN A 206 -5.34 0.11 -23.67
C GLN A 206 -4.27 -0.07 -22.59
N SER A 207 -3.90 0.97 -21.88
CA SER A 207 -3.02 0.89 -20.70
C SER A 207 -3.55 -0.06 -19.65
N LYS A 208 -4.86 -0.09 -19.41
CA LYS A 208 -5.48 -1.06 -18.49
C LYS A 208 -5.25 -2.50 -18.95
N ASN A 209 -5.45 -2.79 -20.23
CA ASN A 209 -5.24 -4.13 -20.81
C ASN A 209 -3.78 -4.55 -20.78
N ASP A 210 -2.85 -3.65 -21.08
CA ASP A 210 -1.41 -3.95 -21.03
C ASP A 210 -0.95 -4.18 -19.58
N MET A 211 -1.49 -3.42 -18.64
CA MET A 211 -1.24 -3.62 -17.21
C MET A 211 -1.78 -4.98 -16.73
N ALA A 212 -2.97 -5.41 -17.20
CA ALA A 212 -3.53 -6.73 -16.90
C ALA A 212 -2.56 -7.86 -17.27
N LYS A 213 -2.00 -7.82 -18.49
CA LYS A 213 -1.01 -8.80 -18.94
C LYS A 213 0.26 -8.83 -18.09
N LEU A 214 0.72 -7.63 -17.65
CA LEU A 214 1.89 -7.54 -16.78
C LEU A 214 1.62 -8.11 -15.39
N LEU A 215 0.42 -7.91 -14.85
CA LEU A 215 0.00 -8.48 -13.56
C LEU A 215 -0.09 -10.01 -13.64
N GLU A 216 -0.69 -10.55 -14.71
CA GLU A 216 -0.83 -12.00 -14.94
C GLU A 216 0.52 -12.71 -15.13
N SER A 217 1.50 -12.03 -15.75
CA SER A 217 2.82 -12.58 -16.04
C SER A 217 3.81 -12.47 -14.86
N SER A 218 3.38 -11.96 -13.73
CA SER A 218 4.27 -11.81 -12.57
C SER A 218 4.72 -13.16 -12.01
N PRO A 219 6.01 -13.32 -11.68
CA PRO A 219 6.53 -14.56 -11.09
C PRO A 219 6.18 -14.70 -9.59
N ILE A 220 5.70 -13.65 -8.94
CA ILE A 220 5.31 -13.67 -7.53
C ILE A 220 3.87 -13.20 -7.36
N SER A 221 3.18 -13.79 -6.40
CA SER A 221 1.79 -13.51 -6.05
C SER A 221 1.65 -12.37 -5.05
N ALA A 222 0.41 -11.92 -4.79
CA ALA A 222 0.11 -10.98 -3.70
C ALA A 222 0.49 -11.57 -2.32
N ALA A 223 0.33 -12.88 -2.13
CA ALA A 223 0.72 -13.57 -0.90
C ALA A 223 2.26 -13.54 -0.70
N ASP A 224 3.03 -13.73 -1.77
CA ASP A 224 4.51 -13.62 -1.70
C ASP A 224 4.93 -12.19 -1.36
N VAL A 225 4.29 -11.18 -1.97
CA VAL A 225 4.56 -9.77 -1.64
C VAL A 225 4.21 -9.48 -0.18
N ALA A 226 3.10 -10.01 0.34
CA ALA A 226 2.70 -9.86 1.73
C ALA A 226 3.71 -10.52 2.69
N ASP A 227 4.17 -11.74 2.38
CA ASP A 227 5.18 -12.43 3.19
C ASP A 227 6.53 -11.70 3.21
N ILE A 228 7.01 -11.24 2.05
CA ILE A 228 8.23 -10.44 1.96
C ILE A 228 8.07 -9.13 2.75
N THR A 229 6.93 -8.45 2.60
CA THR A 229 6.63 -7.21 3.34
C THR A 229 6.71 -7.44 4.85
N TYR A 230 6.06 -8.51 5.34
CA TYR A 230 6.10 -8.87 6.75
C TYR A 230 7.53 -9.12 7.22
N ARG A 231 8.26 -10.06 6.61
CA ARG A 231 9.61 -10.45 7.04
C ARG A 231 10.61 -9.29 7.00
N GLU A 232 10.62 -8.54 5.92
CA GLU A 232 11.57 -7.44 5.75
C GLU A 232 11.25 -6.26 6.69
N SER A 233 9.95 -5.98 6.92
CA SER A 233 9.57 -4.95 7.89
C SER A 233 9.91 -5.36 9.32
N GLU A 234 9.71 -6.63 9.71
CA GLU A 234 10.11 -7.13 11.04
C GLU A 234 11.65 -7.09 11.23
N ALA A 235 12.41 -7.22 10.14
CA ALA A 235 13.88 -7.04 10.15
C ALA A 235 14.31 -5.56 10.13
N ASP A 236 13.36 -4.61 10.26
CA ASP A 236 13.58 -3.16 10.26
C ASP A 236 14.16 -2.59 8.95
N HIS A 237 13.99 -3.28 7.83
CA HIS A 237 14.39 -2.74 6.55
C HIS A 237 13.49 -1.59 6.12
N PHE A 238 14.10 -0.45 5.80
CA PHE A 238 13.35 0.73 5.38
C PHE A 238 12.72 0.56 4.00
N MET A 239 13.55 0.27 2.96
CA MET A 239 13.07 0.12 1.58
C MET A 239 12.94 -1.35 1.21
N ILE A 240 11.72 -1.81 1.01
CA ILE A 240 11.39 -3.19 0.69
C ILE A 240 11.06 -3.30 -0.80
N LEU A 241 11.86 -4.05 -1.54
CA LEU A 241 11.74 -4.28 -2.99
C LEU A 241 11.43 -5.75 -3.26
N PRO A 242 10.14 -6.16 -3.27
CA PRO A 242 9.77 -7.58 -3.34
C PRO A 242 10.21 -8.29 -4.63
N HIS A 243 10.32 -7.53 -5.74
CA HIS A 243 10.62 -8.07 -7.06
C HIS A 243 12.09 -7.89 -7.41
N GLU A 244 12.80 -8.97 -7.67
CA GLU A 244 14.21 -8.93 -8.08
C GLU A 244 14.46 -8.05 -9.31
N ARG A 245 13.61 -8.19 -10.34
CA ARG A 245 13.69 -7.37 -11.55
C ARG A 245 13.58 -5.88 -11.24
N GLY A 246 12.71 -5.50 -10.30
CA GLY A 246 12.57 -4.11 -9.86
C GLY A 246 13.82 -3.59 -9.16
N ARG A 247 14.43 -4.42 -8.29
CA ARG A 247 15.68 -4.09 -7.61
C ARG A 247 16.82 -3.87 -8.61
N LEU A 248 17.01 -4.78 -9.55
CA LEU A 248 18.01 -4.66 -10.60
C LEU A 248 17.82 -3.41 -11.48
N ALA A 249 16.57 -3.09 -11.86
CA ALA A 249 16.27 -1.89 -12.62
C ALA A 249 16.61 -0.60 -11.84
N LEU A 250 16.35 -0.57 -10.53
CA LEU A 250 16.73 0.56 -9.68
C LEU A 250 18.24 0.69 -9.54
N GLU A 251 18.96 -0.40 -9.35
CA GLU A 251 20.42 -0.42 -9.29
C GLU A 251 21.03 0.09 -10.63
N GLN A 252 20.49 -0.39 -11.76
CA GLN A 252 20.91 0.07 -13.09
C GLN A 252 20.64 1.55 -13.29
N LYS A 253 19.45 2.05 -12.89
CA LYS A 253 19.15 3.49 -12.96
C LYS A 253 20.07 4.33 -12.11
N ARG A 254 20.49 3.85 -10.94
CA ARG A 254 21.47 4.56 -10.08
C ARG A 254 22.86 4.59 -10.69
N ALA A 255 23.28 3.52 -11.36
CA ALA A 255 24.57 3.42 -12.02
C ALA A 255 24.60 4.24 -13.32
N ASP A 256 23.60 4.12 -14.16
CA ASP A 256 23.44 4.87 -15.41
C ASP A 256 21.96 5.14 -15.71
N PRO A 257 21.42 6.32 -15.37
CA PRO A 257 20.03 6.67 -15.64
C PRO A 257 19.64 6.62 -17.11
N GLN A 258 20.60 6.84 -18.03
CA GLN A 258 20.33 6.92 -19.47
C GLN A 258 19.81 5.58 -20.02
N VAL A 259 20.28 4.46 -19.49
CA VAL A 259 19.82 3.13 -19.91
C VAL A 259 18.29 3.01 -19.70
N ILE A 260 17.81 3.40 -18.52
CA ILE A 260 16.37 3.35 -18.20
C ILE A 260 15.59 4.38 -19.03
N TYR A 261 16.12 5.58 -19.22
CA TYR A 261 15.44 6.59 -20.04
C TYR A 261 15.28 6.14 -21.49
N GLN A 262 16.27 5.48 -22.08
CA GLN A 262 16.16 4.94 -23.44
C GLN A 262 15.08 3.86 -23.55
N GLU A 263 14.91 3.02 -22.53
CA GLU A 263 13.82 2.04 -22.49
C GLU A 263 12.45 2.75 -22.40
N MET A 264 12.34 3.77 -21.55
CA MET A 264 11.10 4.54 -21.40
C MET A 264 10.74 5.31 -22.68
N PHE A 265 11.73 5.86 -23.41
CA PHE A 265 11.50 6.51 -24.71
C PHE A 265 10.94 5.53 -25.74
N LYS A 266 11.49 4.30 -25.81
CA LYS A 266 10.99 3.26 -26.70
C LYS A 266 9.54 2.86 -26.33
N LEU A 267 9.25 2.77 -25.04
CA LEU A 267 7.91 2.46 -24.56
C LEU A 267 6.91 3.57 -24.90
N ALA A 268 7.29 4.84 -24.69
CA ALA A 268 6.47 5.98 -25.05
C ALA A 268 6.19 6.03 -26.57
N ALA A 269 7.22 5.81 -27.41
CA ALA A 269 7.06 5.78 -28.85
C ALA A 269 6.09 4.69 -29.32
N ARG A 270 6.13 3.49 -28.71
CA ARG A 270 5.16 2.40 -29.01
C ARG A 270 3.73 2.79 -28.65
N ARG A 271 3.52 3.44 -27.49
CA ARG A 271 2.18 3.91 -27.06
C ARG A 271 1.60 4.94 -28.04
N LEU A 272 2.45 5.88 -28.52
CA LEU A 272 2.05 6.91 -29.49
C LEU A 272 1.69 6.34 -30.87
N GLN A 273 2.12 5.14 -31.21
CA GLN A 273 1.76 4.47 -32.47
C GLN A 273 0.47 3.64 -32.37
N GLN A 274 -0.03 3.40 -31.15
CA GLN A 274 -1.21 2.57 -30.89
C GLN A 274 -2.47 3.40 -30.59
N GLY A 275 -2.34 4.68 -30.34
CA GLY A 275 -3.41 5.65 -30.14
C GLY A 275 -3.54 6.57 -31.34
#